data_8dc04080172c9fd1537ed4e67f4baf56
#
_entry.id   8dc04080172c9fd1537ed4e67f4baf56
#
_cell.length_a   1.000
_cell.length_b   1.000
_cell.length_c   1.000
_cell.angle_alpha   90.00
_cell.angle_beta   90.00
_cell.angle_gamma   90.00
#
_symmetry.space_group_name_H-M   'P 1'
#
loop_
_entity.id
_entity.type
_entity.pdbx_description
1 polymer ?
#
loop_
_entity_poly.entity_id
_entity_poly.type
_entity_poly.pdbx_seq_one_letter_code
_entity_poly.pdbx_strand_id
1 'polypeptide(L)'
;MNAPKTLTAGVTRRQTLAAAAALPLFSILPRRANAAEFNYKFATGQDPSHPVNKRAQEAIDRIREATGGRLDIKLFPANQLGSDTDLLSQIRNGGVEFFNQANTVLSTLVPAAGIVNTGFAFHDYNEVWKAMDGPLGAYVRAQIEKVGLLTMSKAWDNGFRNVTTSTKPVKTPDDLKGMKLRVPAAPMLSGLFTALGASPTPINFNEVYSALQTKLVEGQENPLAIISSARLYEVQKYCSLTNHVWDAYWILGNRKAVDRLPKDIQEIVFREFDKAADDERADIAALSVSLRTDLATKGVQMIEPDKKAFKDALAKGTFYKDLRAKFGDEAWKLLQDSVGTLG
;
A
#
# COMPACT_ATOMS: atom_id res chain seq x y z
N MET A 1 -12.07 -101.28 -2.75
CA MET A 1 -11.82 -100.10 -3.60
C MET A 1 -11.43 -98.99 -2.65
N ASN A 2 -10.10 -98.66 -2.58
CA ASN A 2 -9.53 -97.75 -1.64
C ASN A 2 -9.49 -96.37 -2.25
N ALA A 3 -10.01 -95.33 -1.54
CA ALA A 3 -9.86 -93.93 -1.87
C ALA A 3 -8.60 -93.38 -1.14
N PRO A 4 -7.83 -92.45 -1.77
CA PRO A 4 -6.61 -91.95 -1.17
C PRO A 4 -6.89 -90.76 -0.19
N LYS A 5 -6.18 -90.82 0.92
CA LYS A 5 -6.17 -89.72 1.94
C LYS A 5 -5.30 -88.55 1.46
N THR A 6 -5.87 -87.37 1.39
CA THR A 6 -5.15 -86.16 1.21
C THR A 6 -4.59 -85.64 2.56
N LEU A 7 -3.31 -85.50 2.65
CA LEU A 7 -2.58 -84.85 3.76
C LEU A 7 -2.56 -83.33 3.55
N THR A 8 -3.28 -82.57 4.38
CA THR A 8 -3.16 -81.16 4.49
C THR A 8 -2.05 -80.83 5.50
N ALA A 9 -0.95 -80.35 5.03
CA ALA A 9 0.12 -79.80 5.88
C ALA A 9 -0.28 -78.42 6.47
N GLY A 10 -0.58 -78.41 7.77
CA GLY A 10 -0.88 -77.19 8.51
C GLY A 10 0.37 -76.31 8.73
N VAL A 11 0.40 -75.12 8.22
CA VAL A 11 1.41 -74.15 8.49
C VAL A 11 1.28 -73.61 9.94
N THR A 12 2.26 -73.89 10.78
CA THR A 12 2.22 -73.51 12.19
C THR A 12 2.49 -72.02 12.38
N ARG A 13 1.80 -71.41 13.35
CA ARG A 13 1.89 -69.99 13.74
C ARG A 13 3.33 -69.43 14.00
N ARG A 14 4.31 -70.30 14.12
CA ARG A 14 5.73 -69.94 14.31
C ARG A 14 6.45 -69.63 13.01
N GLN A 15 5.98 -70.04 11.86
CA GLN A 15 6.63 -69.77 10.57
C GLN A 15 6.18 -68.42 9.93
N THR A 16 5.07 -67.84 10.37
CA THR A 16 4.59 -66.55 9.92
C THR A 16 5.27 -65.34 10.63
N LEU A 17 6.00 -65.58 11.74
CA LEU A 17 6.69 -64.51 12.47
C LEU A 17 8.14 -64.24 11.99
N ALA A 18 8.70 -65.11 11.16
CA ALA A 18 10.07 -64.91 10.65
C ALA A 18 10.18 -64.17 9.33
N ALA A 19 9.06 -63.93 8.62
CA ALA A 19 9.03 -63.20 7.33
C ALA A 19 8.76 -61.68 7.46
N ALA A 20 8.50 -61.19 8.69
CA ALA A 20 8.18 -59.77 8.93
C ALA A 20 9.39 -58.90 9.29
N ALA A 21 10.63 -59.42 9.28
CA ALA A 21 11.80 -58.71 9.80
C ALA A 21 12.69 -58.07 8.74
N ALA A 22 12.27 -57.93 7.49
CA ALA A 22 13.08 -57.33 6.41
C ALA A 22 12.34 -56.27 5.60
N LEU A 23 11.49 -55.46 6.25
CA LEU A 23 11.08 -54.19 5.64
C LEU A 23 12.12 -53.13 6.03
N PRO A 24 12.75 -52.40 5.04
CA PRO A 24 13.57 -51.30 5.37
C PRO A 24 12.70 -50.29 6.12
N LEU A 25 13.03 -49.99 7.37
CA LEU A 25 12.54 -48.81 8.10
C LEU A 25 13.00 -47.60 7.32
N PHE A 26 12.22 -47.15 6.35
CA PHE A 26 12.26 -45.77 5.94
C PHE A 26 11.81 -44.95 7.16
N SER A 27 12.76 -44.59 8.00
CA SER A 27 12.57 -43.52 8.98
C SER A 27 12.25 -42.27 8.18
N ILE A 28 10.96 -42.03 7.98
CA ILE A 28 10.47 -40.65 7.66
C ILE A 28 10.80 -39.87 8.91
N LEU A 29 12.02 -39.30 8.92
CA LEU A 29 12.37 -38.25 9.86
C LEU A 29 11.32 -37.15 9.60
N PRO A 30 10.42 -36.86 10.55
CA PRO A 30 9.56 -35.72 10.41
C PRO A 30 10.51 -34.54 10.26
N ARG A 31 10.52 -33.91 9.07
CA ARG A 31 11.16 -32.60 8.90
C ARG A 31 10.46 -31.73 9.93
N ARG A 32 11.08 -31.56 11.10
CA ARG A 32 10.59 -30.62 12.10
C ARG A 32 10.43 -29.33 11.32
N ALA A 33 9.20 -28.91 11.13
CA ALA A 33 8.91 -27.56 10.76
C ALA A 33 9.50 -26.74 11.92
N ASN A 34 10.74 -26.27 11.78
CA ASN A 34 11.30 -25.38 12.77
C ASN A 34 10.36 -24.19 12.81
N ALA A 35 9.78 -23.92 13.99
CA ALA A 35 9.05 -22.66 14.18
C ALA A 35 9.99 -21.54 13.73
N ALA A 36 9.43 -20.57 13.01
CA ALA A 36 10.21 -19.43 12.54
C ALA A 36 10.88 -18.73 13.73
N GLU A 37 12.15 -18.38 13.56
CA GLU A 37 12.94 -17.67 14.58
C GLU A 37 12.34 -16.27 14.85
N PHE A 38 11.85 -15.64 13.78
CA PHE A 38 11.20 -14.33 13.83
C PHE A 38 9.78 -14.42 13.20
N ASN A 39 8.78 -13.94 13.95
CA ASN A 39 7.39 -13.90 13.50
C ASN A 39 6.95 -12.43 13.48
N TYR A 40 6.75 -11.89 12.27
CA TYR A 40 6.46 -10.48 12.06
C TYR A 40 5.10 -10.27 11.40
N LYS A 41 4.50 -9.13 11.67
CA LYS A 41 3.23 -8.68 11.07
C LYS A 41 3.52 -7.60 10.05
N PHE A 42 2.86 -7.72 8.90
CA PHE A 42 2.83 -6.69 7.87
C PHE A 42 1.38 -6.22 7.71
N ALA A 43 1.10 -4.97 8.04
CA ALA A 43 -0.23 -4.39 7.97
C ALA A 43 -0.40 -3.54 6.71
N THR A 44 -1.60 -3.52 6.14
CA THR A 44 -2.01 -2.58 5.07
C THR A 44 -3.45 -2.15 5.24
N GLY A 45 -3.78 -0.95 4.76
CA GLY A 45 -5.15 -0.45 4.71
C GLY A 45 -5.94 -0.94 3.49
N GLN A 46 -5.28 -1.53 2.48
CA GLN A 46 -5.88 -1.83 1.19
C GLN A 46 -6.59 -3.18 1.16
N ASP A 47 -7.61 -3.28 0.28
CA ASP A 47 -8.31 -4.54 0.01
C ASP A 47 -7.32 -5.63 -0.48
N PRO A 48 -7.55 -6.92 -0.15
CA PRO A 48 -6.68 -8.03 -0.60
C PRO A 48 -6.46 -8.09 -2.11
N SER A 49 -7.40 -7.59 -2.92
CA SER A 49 -7.28 -7.58 -4.38
C SER A 49 -6.37 -6.48 -4.94
N HIS A 50 -6.02 -5.47 -4.12
CA HIS A 50 -5.16 -4.36 -4.53
C HIS A 50 -3.73 -4.85 -4.84
N PRO A 51 -3.05 -4.32 -5.89
CA PRO A 51 -1.67 -4.72 -6.25
C PRO A 51 -0.68 -4.71 -5.09
N VAL A 52 -0.74 -3.70 -4.23
CA VAL A 52 0.07 -3.61 -3.01
C VAL A 52 0.06 -4.91 -2.20
N ASN A 53 -1.14 -5.50 -1.94
CA ASN A 53 -1.23 -6.72 -1.15
C ASN A 53 -0.75 -7.95 -1.90
N LYS A 54 -1.01 -8.03 -3.22
CA LYS A 54 -0.53 -9.13 -4.06
C LYS A 54 0.99 -9.14 -4.10
N ARG A 55 1.61 -8.01 -4.40
CA ARG A 55 3.07 -7.91 -4.51
C ARG A 55 3.77 -7.99 -3.15
N ALA A 56 3.14 -7.49 -2.07
CA ALA A 56 3.64 -7.70 -0.71
C ALA A 56 3.63 -9.19 -0.33
N GLN A 57 2.56 -9.93 -0.65
CA GLN A 57 2.50 -11.37 -0.37
C GLN A 57 3.57 -12.14 -1.15
N GLU A 58 3.76 -11.83 -2.44
CA GLU A 58 4.82 -12.45 -3.24
C GLU A 58 6.22 -12.17 -2.66
N ALA A 59 6.48 -10.94 -2.20
CA ALA A 59 7.74 -10.59 -1.54
C ALA A 59 7.90 -11.38 -0.22
N ILE A 60 6.86 -11.47 0.58
CA ILE A 60 6.83 -12.24 1.85
C ILE A 60 7.15 -13.71 1.61
N ASP A 61 6.55 -14.30 0.57
CA ASP A 61 6.78 -15.71 0.22
C ASP A 61 8.25 -15.93 -0.20
N ARG A 62 8.82 -15.03 -1.02
CA ARG A 62 10.25 -15.09 -1.40
C ARG A 62 11.18 -14.86 -0.20
N ILE A 63 10.84 -13.94 0.71
CA ILE A 63 11.60 -13.73 1.96
C ILE A 63 11.61 -15.01 2.80
N ARG A 64 10.46 -15.66 2.96
CA ARG A 64 10.36 -16.91 3.72
C ARG A 64 11.21 -18.01 3.10
N GLU A 65 11.16 -18.17 1.78
CA GLU A 65 11.96 -19.14 1.05
C GLU A 65 13.47 -18.84 1.19
N ALA A 66 13.88 -17.60 0.90
CA ALA A 66 15.28 -17.18 0.92
C ALA A 66 15.91 -17.22 2.31
N THR A 67 15.11 -17.09 3.37
CA THR A 67 15.58 -17.20 4.77
C THR A 67 15.51 -18.64 5.30
N GLY A 68 15.08 -19.62 4.48
CA GLY A 68 14.87 -20.99 4.93
C GLY A 68 13.79 -21.13 6.00
N GLY A 69 12.82 -20.20 6.04
CA GLY A 69 11.74 -20.15 7.02
C GLY A 69 12.14 -19.52 8.36
N ARG A 70 13.33 -18.93 8.50
CA ARG A 70 13.77 -18.27 9.75
C ARG A 70 12.94 -17.02 10.05
N LEU A 71 12.50 -16.29 9.03
CA LEU A 71 11.58 -15.16 9.14
C LEU A 71 10.23 -15.53 8.52
N ASP A 72 9.17 -15.48 9.34
CA ASP A 72 7.78 -15.61 8.91
C ASP A 72 7.07 -14.27 9.06
N ILE A 73 6.64 -13.69 7.95
CA ILE A 73 5.89 -12.43 7.93
C ILE A 73 4.45 -12.76 7.57
N LYS A 74 3.51 -12.32 8.39
CA LYS A 74 2.07 -12.50 8.13
C LYS A 74 1.46 -11.18 7.67
N LEU A 75 0.82 -11.21 6.48
CA LEU A 75 0.10 -10.07 5.91
C LEU A 75 -1.29 -9.92 6.56
N PHE A 76 -1.62 -8.69 6.94
CA PHE A 76 -2.92 -8.27 7.51
C PHE A 76 -3.47 -7.11 6.68
N PRO A 77 -4.26 -7.39 5.62
CA PRO A 77 -4.83 -6.36 4.75
C PRO A 77 -6.09 -5.73 5.34
N ALA A 78 -6.65 -4.74 4.62
CA ALA A 78 -7.96 -4.12 4.88
C ALA A 78 -8.13 -3.61 6.32
N ASN A 79 -7.09 -3.00 6.88
CA ASN A 79 -7.12 -2.43 8.23
C ASN A 79 -7.48 -3.44 9.35
N GLN A 80 -7.19 -4.74 9.17
CA GLN A 80 -7.53 -5.79 10.15
C GLN A 80 -6.92 -5.54 11.55
N LEU A 81 -5.80 -4.81 11.62
CA LEU A 81 -5.10 -4.51 12.88
C LEU A 81 -5.35 -3.11 13.41
N GLY A 82 -6.22 -2.33 12.76
CA GLY A 82 -6.57 -0.97 13.14
C GLY A 82 -6.61 -0.02 11.94
N SER A 83 -7.12 1.20 12.15
CA SER A 83 -7.13 2.26 11.12
C SER A 83 -5.70 2.69 10.74
N ASP A 84 -5.55 3.45 9.66
CA ASP A 84 -4.24 3.96 9.22
C ASP A 84 -3.53 4.77 10.31
N THR A 85 -4.28 5.55 11.08
CA THR A 85 -3.74 6.34 12.20
C THR A 85 -3.35 5.46 13.39
N ASP A 86 -4.11 4.40 13.68
CA ASP A 86 -3.76 3.42 14.71
C ASP A 86 -2.50 2.66 14.33
N LEU A 87 -2.42 2.20 13.07
CA LEU A 87 -1.28 1.47 12.54
C LEU A 87 -0.01 2.32 12.52
N LEU A 88 -0.13 3.64 12.24
CA LEU A 88 0.99 4.56 12.32
C LEU A 88 1.52 4.69 13.75
N SER A 89 0.67 4.60 14.75
CA SER A 89 1.06 4.52 16.16
C SER A 89 1.67 3.17 16.51
N GLN A 90 1.08 2.07 16.02
CA GLN A 90 1.56 0.71 16.27
C GLN A 90 2.94 0.45 15.67
N ILE A 91 3.23 0.91 14.44
CA ILE A 91 4.55 0.73 13.82
C ILE A 91 5.65 1.44 14.63
N ARG A 92 5.37 2.60 15.22
CA ARG A 92 6.32 3.31 16.09
C ARG A 92 6.60 2.54 17.38
N ASN A 93 5.55 1.98 17.98
CA ASN A 93 5.62 1.32 19.29
C ASN A 93 5.99 -0.17 19.20
N GLY A 94 6.12 -0.73 17.98
CA GLY A 94 6.42 -2.14 17.75
C GLY A 94 5.20 -3.06 17.91
N GLY A 95 4.00 -2.54 17.81
CA GLY A 95 2.77 -3.34 17.73
C GLY A 95 2.63 -4.11 16.42
N VAL A 96 3.20 -3.56 15.34
CA VAL A 96 3.44 -4.21 14.06
C VAL A 96 4.89 -3.97 13.64
N GLU A 97 5.49 -4.90 12.89
CA GLU A 97 6.88 -4.82 12.46
C GLU A 97 7.04 -4.15 11.09
N PHE A 98 6.05 -4.34 10.20
CA PHE A 98 5.97 -3.70 8.89
C PHE A 98 4.59 -3.10 8.65
N PHE A 99 4.55 -1.96 7.95
CA PHE A 99 3.31 -1.30 7.57
C PHE A 99 3.46 -0.60 6.23
N ASN A 100 2.59 -0.91 5.27
CA ASN A 100 2.47 -0.16 4.03
C ASN A 100 1.60 1.07 4.26
N GLN A 101 2.18 2.27 4.22
CA GLN A 101 1.50 3.51 4.55
C GLN A 101 1.54 4.51 3.42
N ALA A 102 0.38 5.09 3.09
CA ALA A 102 0.26 6.21 2.17
C ALA A 102 1.01 7.44 2.71
N ASN A 103 1.76 8.10 1.83
CA ASN A 103 2.56 9.28 2.20
C ASN A 103 1.70 10.41 2.77
N THR A 104 0.47 10.57 2.28
CA THR A 104 -0.49 11.54 2.81
C THR A 104 -0.67 11.40 4.32
N VAL A 105 -0.93 10.18 4.83
CA VAL A 105 -1.12 9.96 6.28
C VAL A 105 0.21 9.93 7.01
N LEU A 106 1.28 9.39 6.40
CA LEU A 106 2.64 9.43 6.96
C LEU A 106 3.08 10.87 7.30
N SER A 107 2.64 11.86 6.53
CA SER A 107 2.97 13.27 6.76
C SER A 107 2.47 13.82 8.11
N THR A 108 1.57 13.14 8.79
CA THR A 108 1.15 13.48 10.17
C THR A 108 2.24 13.18 11.20
N LEU A 109 3.06 12.18 10.94
CA LEU A 109 4.20 11.79 11.78
C LEU A 109 5.52 12.39 11.28
N VAL A 110 5.68 12.45 9.95
CA VAL A 110 6.87 12.96 9.27
C VAL A 110 6.44 14.12 8.37
N PRO A 111 6.27 15.34 8.93
CA PRO A 111 5.72 16.48 8.17
C PRO A 111 6.46 16.78 6.87
N ALA A 112 7.78 16.57 6.85
CA ALA A 112 8.61 16.75 5.66
C ALA A 112 8.24 15.79 4.50
N ALA A 113 7.70 14.61 4.80
CA ALA A 113 7.22 13.69 3.76
C ALA A 113 6.06 14.28 2.95
N GLY A 114 5.28 15.19 3.56
CA GLY A 114 4.16 15.84 2.89
C GLY A 114 4.53 16.64 1.63
N ILE A 115 5.80 16.94 1.41
CA ILE A 115 6.26 17.66 0.21
C ILE A 115 5.90 16.90 -1.07
N VAL A 116 5.89 15.58 -1.04
CA VAL A 116 5.51 14.71 -2.16
C VAL A 116 4.05 14.92 -2.57
N ASN A 117 3.20 15.31 -1.62
CA ASN A 117 1.77 15.57 -1.85
C ASN A 117 1.46 17.05 -2.15
N THR A 118 2.44 17.82 -2.65
CA THR A 118 2.21 19.18 -3.13
C THR A 118 1.24 19.16 -4.31
N GLY A 119 0.13 19.90 -4.20
CA GLY A 119 -0.94 19.89 -5.19
C GLY A 119 -0.45 20.28 -6.58
N PHE A 120 -0.79 19.46 -7.58
CA PHE A 120 -0.45 19.63 -9.00
C PHE A 120 1.05 19.80 -9.27
N ALA A 121 1.93 19.28 -8.40
CA ALA A 121 3.37 19.35 -8.61
C ALA A 121 3.81 18.41 -9.73
N PHE A 122 3.41 17.14 -9.67
CA PHE A 122 3.78 16.11 -10.66
C PHE A 122 2.78 16.07 -11.82
N HIS A 123 3.28 16.00 -13.06
CA HIS A 123 2.47 15.92 -14.27
C HIS A 123 2.35 14.47 -14.78
N ASP A 124 3.42 13.69 -14.64
CA ASP A 124 3.49 12.31 -15.12
C ASP A 124 4.43 11.44 -14.26
N TYR A 125 4.50 10.17 -14.58
CA TYR A 125 5.34 9.20 -13.89
C TYR A 125 6.85 9.38 -14.12
N ASN A 126 7.27 10.06 -15.19
CA ASN A 126 8.70 10.34 -15.42
C ASN A 126 9.21 11.33 -14.36
N GLU A 127 8.42 12.40 -14.10
CA GLU A 127 8.72 13.36 -13.03
C GLU A 127 8.67 12.68 -11.65
N VAL A 128 7.67 11.82 -11.42
CA VAL A 128 7.52 11.08 -10.17
C VAL A 128 8.75 10.24 -9.88
N TRP A 129 9.13 9.36 -10.79
CA TRP A 129 10.24 8.42 -10.52
C TRP A 129 11.59 9.11 -10.53
N LYS A 130 11.78 10.17 -11.34
CA LYS A 130 12.96 11.05 -11.25
C LYS A 130 13.12 11.64 -9.84
N ALA A 131 12.02 12.07 -9.21
CA ALA A 131 12.03 12.63 -7.87
C ALA A 131 12.19 11.55 -6.79
N MET A 132 11.41 10.48 -6.86
CA MET A 132 11.32 9.49 -5.77
C MET A 132 12.49 8.51 -5.73
N ASP A 133 13.07 8.16 -6.87
CA ASP A 133 14.29 7.36 -6.95
C ASP A 133 15.55 8.25 -6.89
N GLY A 134 15.36 9.58 -6.88
CA GLY A 134 16.37 10.61 -6.81
C GLY A 134 16.51 11.28 -5.43
N PRO A 135 17.05 12.53 -5.43
CA PRO A 135 17.37 13.27 -4.20
C PRO A 135 16.16 13.56 -3.31
N LEU A 136 14.97 13.84 -3.89
CA LEU A 136 13.76 14.09 -3.10
C LEU A 136 13.35 12.84 -2.30
N GLY A 137 13.32 11.66 -2.94
CA GLY A 137 13.00 10.41 -2.25
C GLY A 137 14.04 10.07 -1.18
N ALA A 138 15.34 10.31 -1.45
CA ALA A 138 16.40 10.15 -0.44
C ALA A 138 16.19 11.08 0.76
N TYR A 139 15.83 12.33 0.52
CA TYR A 139 15.49 13.29 1.57
C TYR A 139 14.32 12.78 2.43
N VAL A 140 13.23 12.32 1.81
CA VAL A 140 12.05 11.82 2.55
C VAL A 140 12.42 10.59 3.38
N ARG A 141 13.17 9.63 2.84
CA ARG A 141 13.65 8.45 3.59
C ARG A 141 14.47 8.86 4.82
N ALA A 142 15.38 9.81 4.66
CA ALA A 142 16.17 10.32 5.79
C ALA A 142 15.30 10.97 6.89
N GLN A 143 14.19 11.63 6.52
CA GLN A 143 13.26 12.17 7.51
C GLN A 143 12.45 11.06 8.23
N ILE A 144 12.06 9.99 7.51
CA ILE A 144 11.40 8.81 8.10
C ILE A 144 12.33 8.15 9.13
N GLU A 145 13.61 8.05 8.85
CA GLU A 145 14.58 7.45 9.76
C GLU A 145 14.74 8.22 11.08
N LYS A 146 14.63 9.54 11.05
CA LYS A 146 14.74 10.40 12.25
C LYS A 146 13.65 10.12 13.30
N VAL A 147 12.51 9.54 12.89
CA VAL A 147 11.42 9.19 13.82
C VAL A 147 11.48 7.73 14.30
N GLY A 148 12.60 7.04 14.05
CA GLY A 148 12.82 5.67 14.52
C GLY A 148 12.14 4.59 13.66
N LEU A 149 11.80 4.94 12.43
CA LEU A 149 11.32 4.00 11.41
C LEU A 149 12.41 3.72 10.39
N LEU A 150 12.25 2.64 9.65
CA LEU A 150 13.00 2.32 8.44
C LEU A 150 12.04 2.30 7.26
N THR A 151 12.56 2.49 6.07
CA THR A 151 11.79 2.23 4.84
C THR A 151 12.70 1.61 3.79
N MET A 152 12.12 0.92 2.82
CA MET A 152 12.83 0.34 1.68
C MET A 152 13.40 1.44 0.79
N SER A 153 14.32 1.11 -0.12
CA SER A 153 14.96 2.12 -0.97
C SER A 153 13.99 2.71 -1.99
N LYS A 154 13.01 1.93 -2.42
CA LYS A 154 12.01 2.32 -3.40
C LYS A 154 10.66 2.64 -2.74
N ALA A 155 10.08 3.78 -3.11
CA ALA A 155 8.67 4.04 -2.86
C ALA A 155 7.80 3.16 -3.78
N TRP A 156 6.68 2.65 -3.27
CA TRP A 156 5.65 1.99 -4.04
C TRP A 156 4.66 3.02 -4.58
N ASP A 157 3.91 2.67 -5.62
CA ASP A 157 2.97 3.59 -6.27
C ASP A 157 1.58 3.49 -5.65
N ASN A 158 1.12 4.56 -5.01
CA ASN A 158 -0.31 4.68 -4.71
C ASN A 158 -1.07 5.21 -5.92
N GLY A 159 -0.44 6.09 -6.69
CA GLY A 159 -0.94 6.64 -7.94
C GLY A 159 -1.43 8.08 -7.86
N PHE A 160 -1.81 8.60 -9.03
CA PHE A 160 -2.45 9.91 -9.15
C PHE A 160 -3.88 9.88 -8.61
N ARG A 161 -4.20 10.81 -7.71
CA ARG A 161 -5.47 10.88 -7.00
C ARG A 161 -6.50 11.69 -7.80
N ASN A 162 -7.74 11.20 -7.80
CA ASN A 162 -8.85 11.74 -8.57
C ASN A 162 -10.07 11.96 -7.66
N VAL A 163 -10.85 12.98 -7.93
CA VAL A 163 -12.05 13.29 -7.15
C VAL A 163 -13.22 12.45 -7.66
N THR A 164 -13.92 11.75 -6.75
CA THR A 164 -15.23 11.14 -7.06
C THR A 164 -16.34 11.81 -6.29
N THR A 165 -17.54 11.83 -6.88
CA THR A 165 -18.72 12.46 -6.30
C THR A 165 -19.99 11.68 -6.63
N SER A 166 -21.02 11.79 -5.79
CA SER A 166 -22.33 11.17 -6.00
C SER A 166 -23.34 12.09 -6.68
N THR A 167 -23.18 13.41 -6.59
CA THR A 167 -24.22 14.40 -6.96
C THR A 167 -23.94 15.10 -8.29
N LYS A 168 -22.75 15.66 -8.49
CA LYS A 168 -22.36 16.42 -9.68
C LYS A 168 -20.88 16.20 -10.02
N PRO A 169 -20.51 16.30 -11.31
CA PRO A 169 -19.10 16.22 -11.70
C PRO A 169 -18.33 17.43 -11.20
N VAL A 170 -17.02 17.26 -10.97
CA VAL A 170 -16.08 18.34 -10.67
C VAL A 170 -15.25 18.62 -11.93
N LYS A 171 -15.49 19.73 -12.59
CA LYS A 171 -14.81 20.17 -13.81
C LYS A 171 -13.86 21.33 -13.59
N THR A 172 -14.18 22.20 -12.64
CA THR A 172 -13.43 23.40 -12.28
C THR A 172 -13.38 23.54 -10.76
N PRO A 173 -12.51 24.42 -10.18
CA PRO A 173 -12.50 24.71 -8.74
C PRO A 173 -13.84 25.16 -8.20
N ASP A 174 -14.64 25.86 -9.00
CA ASP A 174 -15.95 26.37 -8.57
C ASP A 174 -16.93 25.23 -8.22
N ASP A 175 -16.78 24.07 -8.83
CA ASP A 175 -17.59 22.88 -8.53
C ASP A 175 -17.31 22.31 -7.14
N LEU A 176 -16.15 22.61 -6.56
CA LEU A 176 -15.75 22.18 -5.20
C LEU A 176 -16.30 23.10 -4.10
N LYS A 177 -16.74 24.33 -4.42
CA LYS A 177 -17.16 25.31 -3.42
C LYS A 177 -18.22 24.75 -2.47
N GLY A 178 -17.87 24.72 -1.17
CA GLY A 178 -18.76 24.23 -0.10
C GLY A 178 -18.99 22.71 -0.10
N MET A 179 -18.44 21.95 -1.05
CA MET A 179 -18.64 20.51 -1.14
C MET A 179 -18.01 19.80 0.07
N LYS A 180 -18.79 18.99 0.77
CA LYS A 180 -18.28 18.10 1.83
C LYS A 180 -17.51 16.96 1.18
N LEU A 181 -16.19 17.10 1.14
CA LEU A 181 -15.30 16.15 0.50
C LEU A 181 -14.51 15.37 1.57
N ARG A 182 -14.64 14.05 1.58
CA ARG A 182 -13.77 13.24 2.42
C ARG A 182 -12.34 13.31 1.91
N VAL A 183 -11.41 13.54 2.81
CA VAL A 183 -9.97 13.43 2.57
C VAL A 183 -9.36 12.46 3.59
N PRO A 184 -8.16 11.89 3.36
CA PRO A 184 -7.42 11.18 4.39
C PRO A 184 -7.24 12.01 5.65
N ALA A 185 -7.08 11.35 6.80
CA ALA A 185 -6.83 12.02 8.08
C ALA A 185 -5.42 12.66 8.11
N ALA A 186 -5.21 13.66 7.25
CA ALA A 186 -3.93 14.31 7.01
C ALA A 186 -4.10 15.79 6.62
N PRO A 187 -3.25 16.69 7.14
CA PRO A 187 -3.40 18.13 6.93
C PRO A 187 -3.12 18.59 5.50
N MET A 188 -2.30 17.85 4.73
CA MET A 188 -1.91 18.26 3.37
C MET A 188 -3.08 18.33 2.41
N LEU A 189 -3.90 17.28 2.33
CA LEU A 189 -5.07 17.26 1.45
C LEU A 189 -6.20 18.14 2.00
N SER A 190 -6.36 18.23 3.34
CA SER A 190 -7.28 19.19 3.93
C SER A 190 -6.95 20.62 3.51
N GLY A 191 -5.66 21.03 3.58
CA GLY A 191 -5.20 22.35 3.15
C GLY A 191 -5.42 22.59 1.66
N LEU A 192 -5.11 21.60 0.81
CA LEU A 192 -5.30 21.69 -0.64
C LEU A 192 -6.77 21.97 -0.99
N PHE A 193 -7.69 21.13 -0.47
CA PHE A 193 -9.10 21.27 -0.80
C PHE A 193 -9.76 22.46 -0.15
N THR A 194 -9.28 22.92 1.02
CA THR A 194 -9.69 24.21 1.60
C THR A 194 -9.29 25.36 0.69
N ALA A 195 -8.06 25.36 0.16
CA ALA A 195 -7.58 26.39 -0.77
C ALA A 195 -8.38 26.41 -2.09
N LEU A 196 -8.96 25.26 -2.49
CA LEU A 196 -9.87 25.14 -3.65
C LEU A 196 -11.35 25.42 -3.31
N GLY A 197 -11.66 25.82 -2.06
CA GLY A 197 -13.01 26.21 -1.63
C GLY A 197 -13.93 25.08 -1.19
N ALA A 198 -13.44 23.84 -1.11
CA ALA A 198 -14.21 22.71 -0.56
C ALA A 198 -14.30 22.79 0.98
N SER A 199 -15.17 21.94 1.54
CA SER A 199 -15.28 21.65 2.97
C SER A 199 -14.70 20.25 3.25
N PRO A 200 -13.37 20.08 3.38
CA PRO A 200 -12.75 18.78 3.57
C PRO A 200 -13.11 18.19 4.93
N THR A 201 -13.43 16.90 4.94
CA THR A 201 -13.76 16.12 6.14
C THR A 201 -12.75 14.99 6.27
N PRO A 202 -11.76 15.07 7.20
CA PRO A 202 -10.78 14.01 7.43
C PRO A 202 -11.46 12.78 8.03
N ILE A 203 -11.37 11.64 7.32
CA ILE A 203 -11.94 10.35 7.75
C ILE A 203 -10.95 9.25 7.40
N ASN A 204 -10.70 8.28 8.31
CA ASN A 204 -9.86 7.11 8.06
C ASN A 204 -10.43 6.25 6.94
N PHE A 205 -9.55 5.54 6.21
CA PHE A 205 -9.94 4.85 4.98
C PHE A 205 -10.99 3.76 5.19
N ASN A 206 -10.92 3.01 6.28
CA ASN A 206 -11.88 1.97 6.63
C ASN A 206 -13.33 2.47 6.82
N GLU A 207 -13.54 3.78 7.00
CA GLU A 207 -14.86 4.40 7.19
C GLU A 207 -15.40 5.07 5.91
N VAL A 208 -14.59 5.15 4.85
CA VAL A 208 -14.93 5.94 3.64
C VAL A 208 -16.18 5.44 2.95
N TYR A 209 -16.29 4.11 2.74
CA TYR A 209 -17.45 3.54 2.05
C TYR A 209 -18.75 3.87 2.77
N SER A 210 -18.81 3.68 4.09
CA SER A 210 -20.00 3.98 4.89
C SER A 210 -20.31 5.48 4.95
N ALA A 211 -19.29 6.35 5.04
CA ALA A 211 -19.46 7.80 5.02
C ALA A 211 -20.06 8.30 3.69
N LEU A 212 -19.66 7.71 2.56
CA LEU A 212 -20.24 8.00 1.25
C LEU A 212 -21.66 7.42 1.10
N GLN A 213 -21.86 6.18 1.55
CA GLN A 213 -23.16 5.51 1.48
C GLN A 213 -24.24 6.25 2.28
N THR A 214 -23.90 6.71 3.49
CA THR A 214 -24.80 7.48 4.36
C THR A 214 -24.91 8.95 3.98
N LYS A 215 -24.16 9.40 2.96
CA LYS A 215 -24.09 10.80 2.50
C LYS A 215 -23.61 11.77 3.59
N LEU A 216 -22.80 11.29 4.55
CA LEU A 216 -22.08 12.14 5.48
C LEU A 216 -21.15 13.11 4.73
N VAL A 217 -20.57 12.62 3.63
CA VAL A 217 -19.80 13.37 2.65
C VAL A 217 -20.36 13.13 1.24
N GLU A 218 -20.21 14.11 0.34
CA GLU A 218 -20.72 14.06 -1.02
C GLU A 218 -19.75 13.36 -1.99
N GLY A 219 -18.47 13.41 -1.65
CA GLY A 219 -17.40 12.85 -2.46
C GLY A 219 -16.17 12.50 -1.65
N GLN A 220 -15.20 11.93 -2.35
CA GLN A 220 -13.90 11.60 -1.84
C GLN A 220 -12.85 11.73 -2.95
N GLU A 221 -11.58 11.52 -2.64
CA GLU A 221 -10.50 11.52 -3.60
C GLU A 221 -9.53 10.36 -3.33
N ASN A 222 -9.17 9.62 -4.38
CA ASN A 222 -8.26 8.48 -4.36
C ASN A 222 -7.77 8.14 -5.77
N PRO A 223 -6.69 7.34 -5.90
CA PRO A 223 -6.32 6.73 -7.16
C PRO A 223 -7.36 5.73 -7.67
N LEU A 224 -7.37 5.50 -9.00
CA LEU A 224 -8.35 4.62 -9.63
C LEU A 224 -8.29 3.18 -9.09
N ALA A 225 -7.11 2.67 -8.77
CA ALA A 225 -6.93 1.34 -8.19
C ALA A 225 -7.69 1.18 -6.86
N ILE A 226 -7.63 2.20 -5.99
CA ILE A 226 -8.37 2.22 -4.72
C ILE A 226 -9.88 2.37 -4.97
N ILE A 227 -10.29 3.28 -5.86
CA ILE A 227 -11.71 3.47 -6.22
C ILE A 227 -12.32 2.14 -6.68
N SER A 228 -11.55 1.35 -7.43
CA SER A 228 -11.99 0.04 -7.91
C SER A 228 -11.98 -1.02 -6.82
N SER A 229 -10.85 -1.25 -6.13
CA SER A 229 -10.69 -2.34 -5.17
C SER A 229 -11.56 -2.17 -3.92
N ALA A 230 -11.75 -0.92 -3.45
CA ALA A 230 -12.65 -0.60 -2.33
C ALA A 230 -14.12 -0.39 -2.77
N ARG A 231 -14.44 -0.69 -4.03
CA ARG A 231 -15.80 -0.64 -4.60
C ARG A 231 -16.49 0.72 -4.43
N LEU A 232 -15.73 1.82 -4.39
CA LEU A 232 -16.29 3.16 -4.20
C LEU A 232 -17.21 3.57 -5.36
N TYR A 233 -17.10 2.92 -6.52
CA TYR A 233 -17.99 3.08 -7.67
C TYR A 233 -19.45 2.71 -7.36
N GLU A 234 -19.75 1.94 -6.31
CA GLU A 234 -21.11 1.61 -5.91
C GLU A 234 -21.84 2.79 -5.26
N VAL A 235 -21.08 3.70 -4.65
CA VAL A 235 -21.57 4.85 -3.88
C VAL A 235 -21.17 6.20 -4.49
N GLN A 236 -20.45 6.18 -5.62
CA GLN A 236 -20.00 7.37 -6.36
C GLN A 236 -20.41 7.26 -7.84
N LYS A 237 -20.87 8.37 -8.42
CA LYS A 237 -21.43 8.40 -9.77
C LYS A 237 -20.46 9.02 -10.79
N TYR A 238 -19.65 9.97 -10.36
CA TYR A 238 -18.72 10.71 -11.20
C TYR A 238 -17.30 10.50 -10.71
N CYS A 239 -16.35 10.38 -11.64
CA CYS A 239 -14.92 10.39 -11.36
C CYS A 239 -14.26 11.47 -12.22
N SER A 240 -13.86 12.56 -11.60
CA SER A 240 -13.16 13.67 -12.26
C SER A 240 -11.65 13.40 -12.15
N LEU A 241 -11.00 13.20 -13.32
CA LEU A 241 -9.60 12.82 -13.44
C LEU A 241 -8.68 14.01 -13.17
N THR A 242 -8.79 14.54 -11.96
CA THR A 242 -8.08 15.75 -11.52
C THR A 242 -6.57 15.56 -11.44
N ASN A 243 -6.08 14.36 -11.13
CA ASN A 243 -4.67 14.09 -10.89
C ASN A 243 -4.03 15.15 -9.98
N HIS A 244 -4.79 15.61 -8.99
CA HIS A 244 -4.44 16.78 -8.17
C HIS A 244 -3.22 16.53 -7.26
N VAL A 245 -2.94 15.28 -6.94
CA VAL A 245 -1.77 14.84 -6.17
C VAL A 245 -1.36 13.47 -6.67
N TRP A 246 -0.06 13.22 -6.84
CA TRP A 246 0.49 11.88 -6.83
C TRP A 246 0.80 11.48 -5.39
N ASP A 247 0.53 10.24 -5.01
CA ASP A 247 0.77 9.74 -3.66
C ASP A 247 1.64 8.48 -3.69
N ALA A 248 2.52 8.36 -2.72
CA ALA A 248 3.40 7.21 -2.55
C ALA A 248 2.85 6.26 -1.49
N TYR A 249 3.22 5.00 -1.59
CA TYR A 249 3.28 4.10 -0.46
C TYR A 249 4.72 3.90 0.01
N TRP A 250 4.90 3.85 1.32
CA TRP A 250 6.14 3.48 1.96
C TRP A 250 5.95 2.17 2.72
N ILE A 251 6.79 1.18 2.45
CA ILE A 251 6.91 0.02 3.33
C ILE A 251 7.75 0.47 4.52
N LEU A 252 7.08 0.77 5.62
CA LEU A 252 7.70 1.18 6.88
C LEU A 252 8.07 -0.05 7.70
N GLY A 253 9.25 -0.06 8.28
CA GLY A 253 9.70 -1.04 9.26
C GLY A 253 9.91 -0.38 10.64
N ASN A 254 9.48 -1.04 11.71
CA ASN A 254 9.90 -0.65 13.04
C ASN A 254 11.40 -0.88 13.18
N ARG A 255 12.20 0.18 13.41
CA ARG A 255 13.66 0.08 13.45
C ARG A 255 14.14 -1.00 14.44
N LYS A 256 13.60 -1.01 15.67
CA LYS A 256 14.00 -1.99 16.68
C LYS A 256 13.69 -3.44 16.29
N ALA A 257 12.59 -3.65 15.55
CA ALA A 257 12.25 -4.98 15.06
C ALA A 257 13.20 -5.41 13.93
N VAL A 258 13.45 -4.52 12.97
CA VAL A 258 14.36 -4.82 11.85
C VAL A 258 15.81 -5.00 12.33
N ASP A 259 16.28 -4.18 13.26
CA ASP A 259 17.65 -4.28 13.81
C ASP A 259 17.90 -5.58 14.60
N ARG A 260 16.85 -6.28 15.08
CA ARG A 260 16.94 -7.62 15.69
C ARG A 260 17.19 -8.73 14.70
N LEU A 261 16.86 -8.51 13.43
CA LEU A 261 17.11 -9.49 12.38
C LEU A 261 18.62 -9.57 12.09
N PRO A 262 19.19 -10.76 11.87
CA PRO A 262 20.53 -10.91 11.32
C PRO A 262 20.69 -10.14 10.02
N LYS A 263 21.92 -9.68 9.73
CA LYS A 263 22.19 -8.83 8.55
C LYS A 263 21.81 -9.48 7.22
N ASP A 264 22.07 -10.78 7.10
CA ASP A 264 21.67 -11.58 5.93
C ASP A 264 20.14 -11.54 5.70
N ILE A 265 19.35 -11.63 6.77
CA ILE A 265 17.89 -11.54 6.69
C ILE A 265 17.44 -10.11 6.36
N GLN A 266 18.06 -9.08 6.97
CA GLN A 266 17.76 -7.69 6.63
C GLN A 266 17.96 -7.42 5.13
N GLU A 267 19.10 -7.85 4.56
CA GLU A 267 19.41 -7.69 3.13
C GLU A 267 18.38 -8.40 2.24
N ILE A 268 17.97 -9.60 2.60
CA ILE A 268 16.91 -10.32 1.90
C ILE A 268 15.60 -9.52 1.93
N VAL A 269 15.18 -9.04 3.11
CA VAL A 269 13.93 -8.27 3.28
C VAL A 269 13.93 -7.01 2.40
N PHE A 270 15.00 -6.22 2.46
CA PHE A 270 15.12 -5.00 1.65
C PHE A 270 15.08 -5.31 0.16
N ARG A 271 15.88 -6.29 -0.28
CA ARG A 271 15.92 -6.69 -1.69
C ARG A 271 14.58 -7.13 -2.23
N GLU A 272 13.86 -8.00 -1.50
CA GLU A 272 12.62 -8.57 -1.99
C GLU A 272 11.46 -7.55 -2.01
N PHE A 273 11.39 -6.64 -1.03
CA PHE A 273 10.42 -5.55 -1.07
C PHE A 273 10.75 -4.51 -2.14
N ASP A 274 12.03 -4.18 -2.37
CA ASP A 274 12.43 -3.26 -3.45
C ASP A 274 12.14 -3.86 -4.84
N LYS A 275 12.33 -5.17 -5.00
CA LYS A 275 11.93 -5.88 -6.22
C LYS A 275 10.41 -5.84 -6.42
N ALA A 276 9.64 -6.08 -5.36
CA ALA A 276 8.18 -6.02 -5.43
C ALA A 276 7.66 -4.61 -5.72
N ALA A 277 8.41 -3.55 -5.34
CA ALA A 277 8.08 -2.17 -5.70
C ALA A 277 8.08 -1.97 -7.23
N ASP A 278 9.05 -2.52 -7.96
CA ASP A 278 9.09 -2.40 -9.42
C ASP A 278 7.89 -3.10 -10.07
N ASP A 279 7.55 -4.30 -9.60
CA ASP A 279 6.40 -5.07 -10.09
C ASP A 279 5.07 -4.35 -9.78
N GLU A 280 4.94 -3.77 -8.58
CA GLU A 280 3.75 -3.04 -8.15
C GLU A 280 3.56 -1.73 -8.92
N ARG A 281 4.62 -0.96 -9.17
CA ARG A 281 4.60 0.24 -10.02
C ARG A 281 4.11 -0.09 -11.43
N ALA A 282 4.55 -1.21 -12.01
CA ALA A 282 4.09 -1.65 -13.32
C ALA A 282 2.60 -2.00 -13.32
N ASP A 283 2.11 -2.68 -12.27
CA ASP A 283 0.69 -3.00 -12.11
C ASP A 283 -0.16 -1.74 -12.01
N ILE A 284 0.22 -0.77 -11.18
CA ILE A 284 -0.53 0.48 -11.01
C ILE A 284 -0.53 1.30 -12.29
N ALA A 285 0.60 1.38 -12.99
CA ALA A 285 0.67 2.05 -14.29
C ALA A 285 -0.31 1.44 -15.31
N ALA A 286 -0.37 0.11 -15.42
CA ALA A 286 -1.30 -0.60 -16.28
C ALA A 286 -2.77 -0.37 -15.85
N LEU A 287 -3.05 -0.46 -14.54
CA LEU A 287 -4.39 -0.23 -13.98
C LEU A 287 -4.86 1.21 -14.14
N SER A 288 -3.97 2.20 -14.08
CA SER A 288 -4.32 3.62 -14.30
C SER A 288 -4.93 3.88 -15.68
N VAL A 289 -4.61 3.04 -16.66
CA VAL A 289 -5.17 3.08 -18.02
C VAL A 289 -6.46 2.27 -18.10
N SER A 290 -6.43 0.98 -17.72
CA SER A 290 -7.56 0.06 -17.92
C SER A 290 -8.77 0.43 -17.06
N LEU A 291 -8.57 0.90 -15.83
CA LEU A 291 -9.64 1.23 -14.91
C LEU A 291 -10.50 2.42 -15.33
N ARG A 292 -10.04 3.26 -16.25
CA ARG A 292 -10.90 4.30 -16.85
C ARG A 292 -12.09 3.67 -17.56
N THR A 293 -11.85 2.65 -18.37
CA THR A 293 -12.91 1.92 -19.08
C THR A 293 -13.69 1.01 -18.13
N ASP A 294 -13.01 0.28 -17.25
CA ASP A 294 -13.65 -0.67 -16.35
C ASP A 294 -14.62 0.00 -15.39
N LEU A 295 -14.25 1.15 -14.81
CA LEU A 295 -15.14 1.93 -13.94
C LEU A 295 -16.32 2.53 -14.73
N ALA A 296 -16.10 2.94 -15.98
CA ALA A 296 -17.19 3.40 -16.84
C ALA A 296 -18.20 2.29 -17.11
N THR A 297 -17.78 1.03 -17.33
CA THR A 297 -18.70 -0.11 -17.49
C THR A 297 -19.49 -0.41 -16.21
N LYS A 298 -18.97 0.00 -15.05
CA LYS A 298 -19.66 -0.08 -13.74
C LYS A 298 -20.58 1.12 -13.44
N GLY A 299 -20.78 2.00 -14.43
CA GLY A 299 -21.70 3.12 -14.33
C GLY A 299 -21.09 4.43 -13.80
N VAL A 300 -19.77 4.50 -13.61
CA VAL A 300 -19.10 5.75 -13.23
C VAL A 300 -18.88 6.60 -14.48
N GLN A 301 -19.33 7.86 -14.43
CA GLN A 301 -19.04 8.82 -15.48
C GLN A 301 -17.64 9.40 -15.29
N MET A 302 -16.75 9.11 -16.25
CA MET A 302 -15.38 9.63 -16.27
C MET A 302 -15.39 11.05 -16.86
N ILE A 303 -14.83 12.00 -16.12
CA ILE A 303 -14.83 13.43 -16.43
C ILE A 303 -13.39 13.91 -16.59
N GLU A 304 -13.09 14.61 -17.69
CA GLU A 304 -11.84 15.34 -17.87
C GLU A 304 -12.05 16.79 -17.36
N PRO A 305 -11.41 17.17 -16.22
CA PRO A 305 -11.53 18.51 -15.66
C PRO A 305 -10.52 19.48 -16.29
N ASP A 306 -10.74 20.77 -16.12
CA ASP A 306 -9.76 21.81 -16.43
C ASP A 306 -8.67 21.86 -15.35
N LYS A 307 -7.66 21.01 -15.46
CA LYS A 307 -6.55 20.92 -14.50
C LYS A 307 -5.79 22.24 -14.35
N LYS A 308 -5.71 23.03 -15.45
CA LYS A 308 -5.07 24.32 -15.43
C LYS A 308 -5.80 25.31 -14.51
N ALA A 309 -7.13 25.33 -14.56
CA ALA A 309 -7.92 26.18 -13.67
C ALA A 309 -7.69 25.88 -12.19
N PHE A 310 -7.51 24.60 -11.82
CA PHE A 310 -7.16 24.22 -10.43
C PHE A 310 -5.77 24.71 -10.03
N LYS A 311 -4.76 24.51 -10.89
CA LYS A 311 -3.40 24.97 -10.63
C LYS A 311 -3.36 26.50 -10.52
N ASP A 312 -4.03 27.21 -11.42
CA ASP A 312 -4.12 28.68 -11.42
C ASP A 312 -4.83 29.21 -10.15
N ALA A 313 -5.87 28.52 -9.67
CA ALA A 313 -6.56 28.90 -8.44
C ALA A 313 -5.64 28.82 -7.21
N LEU A 314 -4.83 27.77 -7.11
CA LEU A 314 -3.84 27.62 -6.04
C LEU A 314 -2.70 28.66 -6.14
N ALA A 315 -2.24 28.94 -7.37
CA ALA A 315 -1.16 29.90 -7.61
C ALA A 315 -1.58 31.36 -7.33
N LYS A 316 -2.86 31.71 -7.56
CA LYS A 316 -3.40 33.03 -7.22
C LYS A 316 -3.47 33.29 -5.71
N GLY A 317 -3.55 32.24 -4.90
CA GLY A 317 -3.56 32.29 -3.45
C GLY A 317 -2.16 32.23 -2.85
N THR A 318 -2.09 31.89 -1.57
CA THR A 318 -0.82 31.73 -0.85
C THR A 318 -0.36 30.27 -0.79
N PHE A 319 -1.09 29.32 -1.39
CA PHE A 319 -0.91 27.89 -1.20
C PHE A 319 0.54 27.42 -1.39
N TYR A 320 1.16 27.71 -2.52
CA TYR A 320 2.54 27.29 -2.78
C TYR A 320 3.56 28.03 -1.91
N LYS A 321 3.32 29.33 -1.65
CA LYS A 321 4.15 30.13 -0.75
C LYS A 321 4.14 29.56 0.68
N ASP A 322 2.95 29.21 1.17
CA ASP A 322 2.79 28.65 2.52
C ASP A 322 3.42 27.26 2.63
N LEU A 323 3.30 26.43 1.58
CA LEU A 323 3.98 25.14 1.53
C LEU A 323 5.50 25.28 1.48
N ARG A 324 6.04 26.22 0.69
CA ARG A 324 7.49 26.49 0.67
C ARG A 324 7.98 26.91 2.05
N ALA A 325 7.25 27.80 2.73
CA ALA A 325 7.60 28.22 4.09
C ALA A 325 7.55 27.05 5.08
N LYS A 326 6.58 26.13 4.92
CA LYS A 326 6.42 24.94 5.76
C LYS A 326 7.53 23.91 5.57
N PHE A 327 7.94 23.62 4.33
CA PHE A 327 8.92 22.58 4.03
C PHE A 327 10.37 23.07 4.06
N GLY A 328 10.56 24.37 3.91
CA GLY A 328 11.87 25.00 3.80
C GLY A 328 12.45 24.96 2.38
N ASP A 329 13.44 25.83 2.14
CA ASP A 329 14.01 26.03 0.80
C ASP A 329 14.73 24.79 0.26
N GLU A 330 15.39 23.99 1.12
CA GLU A 330 16.07 22.77 0.69
C GLU A 330 15.09 21.76 0.08
N ALA A 331 14.05 21.37 0.83
CA ALA A 331 13.07 20.40 0.36
C ALA A 331 12.29 20.93 -0.85
N TRP A 332 11.95 22.22 -0.84
CA TRP A 332 11.26 22.88 -1.95
C TRP A 332 12.09 22.86 -3.23
N LYS A 333 13.40 23.14 -3.10
CA LYS A 333 14.33 23.04 -4.24
C LYS A 333 14.40 21.63 -4.79
N LEU A 334 14.52 20.60 -3.94
CA LEU A 334 14.55 19.20 -4.37
C LEU A 334 13.30 18.82 -5.16
N LEU A 335 12.12 19.32 -4.75
CA LEU A 335 10.89 19.12 -5.51
C LEU A 335 10.97 19.82 -6.87
N GLN A 336 11.32 21.12 -6.90
CA GLN A 336 11.38 21.91 -8.14
C GLN A 336 12.43 21.42 -9.14
N ASP A 337 13.53 20.83 -8.68
CA ASP A 337 14.56 20.21 -9.55
C ASP A 337 13.98 19.04 -10.39
N SER A 338 12.86 18.45 -9.93
CA SER A 338 12.19 17.34 -10.62
C SER A 338 10.99 17.79 -11.46
N VAL A 339 10.21 18.78 -10.96
CA VAL A 339 8.91 19.16 -11.55
C VAL A 339 8.88 20.56 -12.15
N GLY A 340 9.99 21.32 -12.07
CA GLY A 340 10.03 22.72 -12.49
C GLY A 340 9.45 23.67 -11.43
N THR A 341 9.28 24.95 -11.82
CA THR A 341 8.81 26.00 -10.92
C THR A 341 7.34 25.81 -10.54
N LEU A 342 7.06 25.95 -9.24
CA LEU A 342 5.73 25.90 -8.65
C LEU A 342 5.36 27.25 -8.05
N GLY A 343 4.21 27.80 -8.45
CA GLY A 343 3.64 29.04 -7.91
C GLY A 343 4.13 30.30 -8.59
#